data_e9fbf4803c57aaebb62695b5a857f689
#
_entry.id   e9fbf4803c57aaebb62695b5a857f689
#
_cell.length_a   1.000
_cell.length_b   1.000
_cell.length_c   1.000
_cell.angle_alpha   90.00
_cell.angle_beta   90.00
_cell.angle_gamma   90.00
#
_symmetry.space_group_name_H-M   'P 1'
#
loop_
_entity.id
_entity.type
_entity.pdbx_description
1 polymer ?
#
loop_
_entity_poly.entity_id
_entity_poly.type
_entity_poly.pdbx_seq_one_letter_code
_entity_poly.pdbx_strand_id
1 'polypeptide(L)'
;MPRPLGKYELFFGLNLTDEQNAYVDSIFDNQITFVNAKAGTGKTTLAVASARIMKDMNPEQDLYYIFSPVEEGKMGYRPGDQSEKELAYRQPLVDALETIKENPLQAIYNEKDSLALKQGHHWVFPQSHVFMRGTNKKACTLIIDEAQNFTHGELKKVLTRVHDNTKVIVIGHIGQCDLKDSSLSGFADYMEWFSKEPYCGVHKLTKNFRGRLAQHADNFSI
;
A
#
# COMPACT_ATOMS: atom_id res chain seq x y z
N MET A 1 -5.16 11.89 -14.21
CA MET A 1 -4.30 11.60 -15.38
C MET A 1 -4.78 10.28 -15.95
N PRO A 2 -5.19 10.19 -17.23
CA PRO A 2 -5.71 8.95 -17.76
C PRO A 2 -4.65 7.84 -17.68
N ARG A 3 -5.08 6.63 -17.41
CA ARG A 3 -4.22 5.45 -17.37
C ARG A 3 -3.50 5.30 -18.71
N PRO A 4 -2.16 5.24 -18.74
CA PRO A 4 -1.39 5.27 -20.00
C PRO A 4 -1.46 3.97 -20.79
N LEU A 5 -1.97 2.89 -20.19
CA LEU A 5 -2.09 1.60 -20.86
C LEU A 5 -3.34 1.55 -21.69
N GLY A 6 -3.17 1.20 -22.97
CA GLY A 6 -4.30 0.93 -23.86
C GLY A 6 -5.21 -0.17 -23.28
N LYS A 7 -6.48 -0.13 -23.65
CA LYS A 7 -7.54 -1.03 -23.17
C LYS A 7 -7.23 -2.53 -23.33
N TYR A 8 -6.22 -2.85 -24.13
CA TYR A 8 -5.83 -4.21 -24.51
C TYR A 8 -4.45 -4.64 -24.01
N GLU A 9 -3.69 -3.75 -23.35
CA GLU A 9 -2.41 -4.13 -22.75
C GLU A 9 -2.65 -4.78 -21.39
N LEU A 10 -2.10 -5.96 -21.21
CA LEU A 10 -2.16 -6.68 -19.94
C LEU A 10 -1.34 -5.92 -18.90
N PHE A 11 -2.00 -5.49 -17.83
CA PHE A 11 -1.40 -4.78 -16.71
C PHE A 11 -0.37 -5.70 -16.02
N PHE A 12 0.92 -5.57 -16.36
CA PHE A 12 2.01 -6.48 -15.97
C PHE A 12 1.72 -7.98 -16.20
N GLY A 13 0.89 -8.31 -17.20
CA GLY A 13 0.42 -9.67 -17.47
C GLY A 13 -0.75 -10.12 -16.58
N LEU A 14 -1.34 -9.23 -15.80
CA LEU A 14 -2.49 -9.50 -14.94
C LEU A 14 -3.81 -9.24 -15.68
N ASN A 15 -4.71 -10.22 -15.67
CA ASN A 15 -6.08 -10.06 -16.13
C ASN A 15 -6.93 -9.46 -15.02
N LEU A 16 -7.20 -8.15 -15.10
CA LEU A 16 -7.96 -7.43 -14.08
C LEU A 16 -9.46 -7.67 -14.22
N THR A 17 -10.14 -7.80 -13.09
CA THR A 17 -11.61 -7.73 -13.03
C THR A 17 -12.09 -6.28 -13.22
N ASP A 18 -13.39 -6.09 -13.44
CA ASP A 18 -13.98 -4.74 -13.55
C ASP A 18 -13.74 -3.91 -12.29
N GLU A 19 -13.89 -4.52 -11.09
CA GLU A 19 -13.60 -3.86 -9.80
C GLU A 19 -12.11 -3.43 -9.70
N GLN A 20 -11.20 -4.29 -10.15
CA GLN A 20 -9.77 -4.00 -10.16
C GLN A 20 -9.41 -2.93 -11.18
N ASN A 21 -10.02 -2.95 -12.36
CA ASN A 21 -9.85 -1.90 -13.36
C ASN A 21 -10.32 -0.54 -12.83
N ALA A 22 -11.53 -0.48 -12.23
CA ALA A 22 -12.06 0.74 -11.63
C ALA A 22 -11.14 1.27 -10.51
N TYR A 23 -10.58 0.39 -9.67
CA TYR A 23 -9.63 0.75 -8.62
C TYR A 23 -8.33 1.32 -9.21
N VAL A 24 -7.75 0.66 -10.21
CA VAL A 24 -6.53 1.15 -10.89
C VAL A 24 -6.78 2.49 -11.57
N ASP A 25 -7.88 2.64 -12.32
CA ASP A 25 -8.22 3.89 -12.98
C ASP A 25 -8.38 5.04 -11.95
N SER A 26 -9.01 4.76 -10.82
CA SER A 26 -9.13 5.71 -9.71
C SER A 26 -7.78 6.16 -9.15
N ILE A 27 -6.79 5.28 -9.04
CA ILE A 27 -5.43 5.64 -8.61
C ILE A 27 -4.81 6.68 -9.55
N PHE A 28 -5.04 6.56 -10.87
CA PHE A 28 -4.51 7.55 -11.82
C PHE A 28 -5.32 8.84 -11.82
N ASP A 29 -6.64 8.78 -11.69
CA ASP A 29 -7.53 9.93 -11.82
C ASP A 29 -7.59 10.80 -10.56
N ASN A 30 -7.57 10.18 -9.36
CA ASN A 30 -7.72 10.89 -8.10
C ASN A 30 -6.39 11.21 -7.43
N GLN A 31 -6.39 12.18 -6.50
CA GLN A 31 -5.26 12.47 -5.64
C GLN A 31 -5.15 11.43 -4.52
N ILE A 32 -6.28 11.00 -3.95
CA ILE A 32 -6.34 9.95 -2.95
C ILE A 32 -7.33 8.86 -3.35
N THR A 33 -6.96 7.60 -3.19
CA THR A 33 -7.82 6.45 -3.46
C THR A 33 -7.81 5.51 -2.26
N PHE A 34 -8.99 5.24 -1.72
CA PHE A 34 -9.20 4.24 -0.68
C PHE A 34 -9.66 2.92 -1.29
N VAL A 35 -9.15 1.81 -0.78
CA VAL A 35 -9.66 0.48 -1.11
C VAL A 35 -9.90 -0.36 0.13
N ASN A 36 -11.15 -0.80 0.30
CA ASN A 36 -11.57 -1.73 1.34
C ASN A 36 -11.71 -3.13 0.73
N ALA A 37 -10.79 -4.03 1.06
CA ALA A 37 -10.74 -5.34 0.44
C ALA A 37 -10.09 -6.40 1.34
N LYS A 38 -10.65 -7.61 1.33
CA LYS A 38 -10.07 -8.77 2.01
C LYS A 38 -8.67 -9.11 1.48
N ALA A 39 -7.94 -9.90 2.24
CA ALA A 39 -6.67 -10.47 1.78
C ALA A 39 -6.88 -11.32 0.51
N GLY A 40 -5.87 -11.35 -0.39
CA GLY A 40 -5.92 -12.12 -1.63
C GLY A 40 -6.74 -11.52 -2.78
N THR A 41 -7.16 -10.26 -2.69
CA THR A 41 -7.87 -9.54 -3.77
C THR A 41 -6.95 -8.79 -4.73
N GLY A 42 -5.63 -8.79 -4.46
CA GLY A 42 -4.62 -8.09 -5.27
C GLY A 42 -4.48 -6.59 -4.96
N LYS A 43 -5.11 -6.08 -3.89
CA LYS A 43 -5.12 -4.65 -3.55
C LYS A 43 -3.72 -4.01 -3.52
N THR A 44 -2.77 -4.63 -2.81
CA THR A 44 -1.39 -4.13 -2.66
C THR A 44 -0.62 -4.26 -3.98
N THR A 45 -0.74 -5.40 -4.67
CA THR A 45 -0.10 -5.64 -5.97
C THR A 45 -0.52 -4.60 -7.00
N LEU A 46 -1.80 -4.28 -7.10
CA LEU A 46 -2.32 -3.29 -8.06
C LEU A 46 -1.86 -1.87 -7.70
N ALA A 47 -1.78 -1.53 -6.43
CA ALA A 47 -1.24 -0.24 -5.98
C ALA A 47 0.25 -0.09 -6.33
N VAL A 48 1.06 -1.11 -6.05
CA VAL A 48 2.51 -1.12 -6.38
C VAL A 48 2.73 -1.08 -7.90
N ALA A 49 1.95 -1.84 -8.66
CA ALA A 49 1.97 -1.83 -10.12
C ALA A 49 1.64 -0.43 -10.69
N SER A 50 0.62 0.23 -10.14
CA SER A 50 0.26 1.60 -10.52
C SER A 50 1.38 2.60 -10.18
N ALA A 51 2.00 2.46 -9.00
CA ALA A 51 3.14 3.28 -8.61
C ALA A 51 4.35 3.07 -9.56
N ARG A 52 4.59 1.83 -10.01
CA ARG A 52 5.65 1.54 -10.99
C ARG A 52 5.42 2.24 -12.32
N ILE A 53 4.19 2.21 -12.84
CA ILE A 53 3.83 2.94 -14.06
C ILE A 53 4.04 4.44 -13.89
N MET A 54 3.63 5.02 -12.74
CA MET A 54 3.84 6.44 -12.46
C MET A 54 5.33 6.78 -12.40
N LYS A 55 6.18 5.90 -11.85
CA LYS A 55 7.64 6.03 -11.84
C LYS A 55 8.22 6.04 -13.25
N ASP A 56 7.72 5.19 -14.15
CA ASP A 56 8.15 5.16 -15.56
C ASP A 56 7.76 6.45 -16.30
N MET A 57 6.59 7.01 -15.97
CA MET A 57 6.13 8.27 -16.57
C MET A 57 6.86 9.50 -16.01
N ASN A 58 7.24 9.45 -14.75
CA ASN A 58 7.95 10.50 -14.04
C ASN A 58 9.07 9.91 -13.17
N PRO A 59 10.32 9.92 -13.64
CA PRO A 59 11.46 9.33 -12.92
C PRO A 59 11.70 9.89 -11.51
N GLU A 60 11.18 11.06 -11.18
CA GLU A 60 11.27 11.66 -9.84
C GLU A 60 10.17 11.13 -8.88
N GLN A 61 9.18 10.38 -9.38
CA GLN A 61 8.05 9.91 -8.60
C GLN A 61 8.35 8.59 -7.91
N ASP A 62 9.01 8.65 -6.76
CA ASP A 62 9.31 7.49 -5.93
C ASP A 62 8.07 6.98 -5.17
N LEU A 63 8.11 5.70 -4.77
CA LEU A 63 7.12 5.06 -3.92
C LEU A 63 7.54 5.10 -2.46
N TYR A 64 6.71 5.67 -1.61
CA TYR A 64 6.77 5.53 -0.16
C TYR A 64 5.71 4.54 0.31
N TYR A 65 6.15 3.44 0.89
CA TYR A 65 5.27 2.38 1.39
C TYR A 65 5.22 2.45 2.91
N ILE A 66 4.07 2.85 3.44
CA ILE A 66 3.86 3.10 4.87
C ILE A 66 3.08 1.95 5.48
N PHE A 67 3.60 1.40 6.56
CA PHE A 67 2.97 0.35 7.35
C PHE A 67 2.92 0.72 8.83
N SER A 68 1.98 0.13 9.57
CA SER A 68 1.92 0.23 11.02
C SER A 68 2.54 -1.03 11.63
N PRO A 69 3.59 -0.93 12.44
CA PRO A 69 4.12 -2.05 13.20
C PRO A 69 3.19 -2.36 14.38
N VAL A 70 2.07 -3.04 14.13
CA VAL A 70 1.20 -3.53 15.20
C VAL A 70 1.88 -4.73 15.83
N GLU A 71 2.07 -4.70 17.15
CA GLU A 71 2.52 -5.90 17.88
C GLU A 71 1.38 -6.93 17.87
N GLU A 72 1.49 -7.93 17.00
CA GLU A 72 0.65 -9.14 17.09
C GLU A 72 0.82 -9.75 18.47
N GLY A 73 -0.28 -9.82 19.21
CA GLY A 73 -0.31 -10.09 20.64
C GLY A 73 0.55 -11.28 21.09
N LYS A 74 1.31 -11.08 22.18
CA LYS A 74 2.04 -12.08 22.98
C LYS A 74 3.24 -12.80 22.34
N MET A 75 3.73 -12.42 21.19
CA MET A 75 5.11 -12.80 20.87
C MET A 75 6.04 -11.88 21.66
N GLY A 76 6.53 -12.37 22.81
CA GLY A 76 7.47 -11.67 23.67
C GLY A 76 8.64 -11.10 22.88
N TYR A 77 9.38 -10.20 23.52
CA TYR A 77 10.59 -9.57 23.01
C TYR A 77 11.40 -10.53 22.12
N ARG A 78 11.28 -10.39 20.80
CA ARG A 78 12.17 -11.07 19.86
C ARG A 78 13.50 -10.34 19.91
N PRO A 79 14.61 -10.98 20.34
CA PRO A 79 15.94 -10.45 20.14
C PRO A 79 16.17 -10.36 18.62
N GLY A 80 16.41 -9.18 18.11
CA GLY A 80 16.68 -8.90 16.71
C GLY A 80 16.78 -7.40 16.49
N ASP A 81 17.56 -6.99 15.49
CA ASP A 81 17.66 -5.59 15.07
C ASP A 81 16.27 -5.11 14.60
N GLN A 82 15.98 -3.83 14.77
CA GLN A 82 14.71 -3.20 14.38
C GLN A 82 14.37 -3.47 12.89
N SER A 83 15.42 -3.61 12.05
CA SER A 83 15.30 -3.96 10.65
C SER A 83 14.71 -5.37 10.38
N GLU A 84 15.02 -6.35 11.24
CA GLU A 84 14.49 -7.72 11.10
C GLU A 84 13.02 -7.81 11.50
N LYS A 85 12.58 -7.02 12.46
CA LYS A 85 11.17 -6.91 12.86
C LYS A 85 10.33 -6.28 11.77
N GLU A 86 10.87 -5.32 11.03
CA GLU A 86 10.18 -4.65 9.93
C GLU A 86 10.06 -5.51 8.68
N LEU A 87 10.89 -6.56 8.51
CA LEU A 87 10.85 -7.43 7.33
C LEU A 87 9.48 -8.11 7.15
N ALA A 88 8.84 -8.55 8.24
CA ALA A 88 7.53 -9.18 8.17
C ALA A 88 6.45 -8.24 7.59
N TYR A 89 6.51 -6.95 7.95
CA TYR A 89 5.56 -5.94 7.44
C TYR A 89 5.84 -5.52 6.00
N ARG A 90 7.02 -5.84 5.47
CA ARG A 90 7.41 -5.56 4.09
C ARG A 90 7.07 -6.71 3.13
N GLN A 91 6.69 -7.89 3.64
CA GLN A 91 6.43 -9.06 2.79
C GLN A 91 5.35 -8.81 1.72
N PRO A 92 4.20 -8.16 2.00
CA PRO A 92 3.23 -7.83 0.95
C PRO A 92 3.79 -6.94 -0.16
N LEU A 93 4.71 -6.03 0.18
CA LEU A 93 5.41 -5.19 -0.80
C LEU A 93 6.37 -6.02 -1.66
N VAL A 94 7.14 -6.92 -1.04
CA VAL A 94 8.07 -7.83 -1.76
C VAL A 94 7.29 -8.70 -2.73
N ASP A 95 6.22 -9.35 -2.28
CA ASP A 95 5.37 -10.20 -3.12
C ASP A 95 4.74 -9.41 -4.29
N ALA A 96 4.36 -8.16 -4.04
CA ALA A 96 3.82 -7.28 -5.06
C ALA A 96 4.86 -6.93 -6.13
N LEU A 97 6.09 -6.59 -5.73
CA LEU A 97 7.21 -6.31 -6.64
C LEU A 97 7.55 -7.52 -7.49
N GLU A 98 7.68 -8.71 -6.89
CA GLU A 98 7.93 -9.96 -7.62
C GLU A 98 6.81 -10.27 -8.62
N THR A 99 5.56 -10.03 -8.26
CA THR A 99 4.40 -10.25 -9.14
C THR A 99 4.47 -9.38 -10.40
N ILE A 100 4.97 -8.15 -10.29
CA ILE A 100 5.17 -7.25 -11.44
C ILE A 100 6.56 -7.40 -12.10
N LYS A 101 7.30 -8.46 -11.73
CA LYS A 101 8.64 -8.79 -12.27
C LYS A 101 9.71 -7.74 -11.97
N GLU A 102 9.53 -6.96 -10.92
CA GLU A 102 10.58 -6.11 -10.35
C GLU A 102 11.43 -6.91 -9.38
N ASN A 103 12.75 -6.67 -9.37
CA ASN A 103 13.64 -7.28 -8.37
C ASN A 103 13.57 -6.48 -7.05
N PRO A 104 13.02 -7.06 -5.96
CA PRO A 104 12.88 -6.33 -4.70
C PRO A 104 14.20 -5.82 -4.12
N LEU A 105 15.31 -6.58 -4.31
CA LEU A 105 16.63 -6.18 -3.82
C LEU A 105 17.18 -4.94 -4.53
N GLN A 106 16.76 -4.68 -5.76
CA GLN A 106 17.16 -3.48 -6.51
C GLN A 106 16.17 -2.34 -6.32
N ALA A 107 14.87 -2.66 -6.24
CA ALA A 107 13.81 -1.66 -6.14
C ALA A 107 13.75 -1.00 -4.75
N ILE A 108 13.93 -1.78 -3.68
CA ILE A 108 13.77 -1.30 -2.31
C ILE A 108 15.07 -0.66 -1.81
N TYR A 109 14.95 0.58 -1.30
CA TYR A 109 16.05 1.28 -0.65
C TYR A 109 16.51 0.54 0.61
N ASN A 110 17.82 0.28 0.70
CA ASN A 110 18.47 -0.32 1.84
C ASN A 110 19.79 0.43 2.16
N GLU A 111 19.82 1.10 3.30
CA GLU A 111 21.02 1.87 3.73
C GLU A 111 22.27 1.00 3.90
N LYS A 112 22.09 -0.30 4.20
CA LYS A 112 23.18 -1.25 4.40
C LYS A 112 23.79 -1.78 3.09
N ASP A 113 23.10 -1.56 1.95
CA ASP A 113 23.56 -2.03 0.63
C ASP A 113 24.30 -0.93 -0.13
N SER A 114 25.63 -0.88 0.10
CA SER A 114 26.49 0.12 -0.54
C SER A 114 26.62 -0.03 -2.06
N LEU A 115 26.31 -1.22 -2.63
CA LEU A 115 26.34 -1.46 -4.06
C LEU A 115 25.06 -0.96 -4.72
N ALA A 116 23.90 -1.28 -4.16
CA ALA A 116 22.61 -0.77 -4.64
C ALA A 116 22.54 0.76 -4.58
N LEU A 117 23.07 1.36 -3.51
CA LEU A 117 23.18 2.83 -3.37
C LEU A 117 24.00 3.48 -4.49
N LYS A 118 25.09 2.84 -4.92
CA LYS A 118 25.93 3.34 -6.01
C LYS A 118 25.28 3.21 -7.40
N GLN A 119 24.41 2.22 -7.58
CA GLN A 119 23.73 1.97 -8.86
C GLN A 119 22.48 2.83 -9.08
N GLY A 120 21.92 3.43 -8.00
CA GLY A 120 20.80 4.41 -8.09
C GLY A 120 19.48 3.86 -8.64
N HIS A 121 19.26 2.53 -8.59
CA HIS A 121 18.06 1.91 -9.16
C HIS A 121 16.87 1.81 -8.19
N HIS A 122 17.09 2.11 -6.91
CA HIS A 122 16.02 2.06 -5.92
C HIS A 122 15.00 3.19 -6.13
N TRP A 123 13.75 2.86 -5.99
CA TRP A 123 12.63 3.79 -6.13
C TRP A 123 11.52 3.55 -5.08
N VAL A 124 11.69 2.55 -4.23
CA VAL A 124 10.74 2.13 -3.20
C VAL A 124 11.35 2.34 -1.82
N PHE A 125 10.66 3.11 -0.98
CA PHE A 125 11.08 3.49 0.37
C PHE A 125 10.06 2.99 1.40
N PRO A 126 10.21 1.76 1.94
CA PRO A 126 9.33 1.29 3.01
C PRO A 126 9.67 2.01 4.31
N GLN A 127 8.66 2.53 4.99
CA GLN A 127 8.82 3.27 6.23
C GLN A 127 7.67 2.97 7.19
N SER A 128 7.98 2.83 8.48
CA SER A 128 6.95 2.89 9.51
C SER A 128 6.37 4.32 9.60
N HIS A 129 5.08 4.44 9.89
CA HIS A 129 4.41 5.73 10.09
C HIS A 129 5.10 6.64 11.12
N VAL A 130 5.85 6.05 12.06
CA VAL A 130 6.62 6.78 13.08
C VAL A 130 7.72 7.66 12.47
N PHE A 131 8.32 7.21 11.36
CA PHE A 131 9.46 7.90 10.71
C PHE A 131 9.05 8.96 9.67
N MET A 132 7.75 9.14 9.43
CA MET A 132 7.25 10.20 8.53
C MET A 132 7.48 11.63 9.06
N ARG A 133 8.13 11.81 10.22
CA ARG A 133 8.42 13.12 10.80
C ARG A 133 9.49 13.87 9.99
N GLY A 134 9.15 15.06 9.48
CA GLY A 134 10.13 15.97 8.85
C GLY A 134 10.34 15.77 7.35
N THR A 135 9.60 14.91 6.67
CA THR A 135 9.74 14.71 5.23
C THR A 135 8.63 15.42 4.45
N ASN A 136 8.97 16.54 3.81
CA ASN A 136 8.14 17.17 2.77
C ASN A 136 8.52 16.54 1.43
N LYS A 137 7.85 15.46 1.04
CA LYS A 137 8.10 14.79 -0.24
C LYS A 137 7.23 15.40 -1.33
N LYS A 138 7.87 16.02 -2.32
CA LYS A 138 7.21 16.55 -3.52
C LYS A 138 7.17 15.45 -4.58
N ALA A 139 6.04 15.33 -5.31
CA ALA A 139 5.87 14.42 -6.44
C ALA A 139 6.25 12.96 -6.10
N CYS A 140 5.51 12.31 -5.20
CA CYS A 140 5.70 10.91 -4.87
C CYS A 140 4.37 10.14 -4.90
N THR A 141 4.45 8.83 -4.92
CA THR A 141 3.33 7.94 -4.63
C THR A 141 3.45 7.45 -3.19
N LEU A 142 2.39 7.58 -2.42
CA LEU A 142 2.32 7.13 -1.04
C LEU A 142 1.32 5.99 -0.93
N ILE A 143 1.75 4.80 -0.53
CA ILE A 143 0.87 3.69 -0.19
C ILE A 143 0.84 3.57 1.33
N ILE A 144 -0.35 3.59 1.92
CA ILE A 144 -0.60 3.26 3.34
C ILE A 144 -1.25 1.89 3.33
N ASP A 145 -0.51 0.85 3.69
CA ASP A 145 -1.01 -0.53 3.68
C ASP A 145 -1.45 -0.97 5.08
N GLU A 146 -2.41 -1.91 5.13
CA GLU A 146 -3.08 -2.37 6.35
C GLU A 146 -3.62 -1.20 7.20
N ALA A 147 -4.25 -0.23 6.52
CA ALA A 147 -4.67 1.04 7.11
C ALA A 147 -5.70 0.89 8.26
N GLN A 148 -6.41 -0.25 8.35
CA GLN A 148 -7.27 -0.56 9.50
C GLN A 148 -6.49 -0.69 10.81
N ASN A 149 -5.17 -0.89 10.74
CA ASN A 149 -4.27 -0.98 11.89
C ASN A 149 -3.64 0.37 12.26
N PHE A 150 -4.13 1.47 11.68
CA PHE A 150 -3.76 2.83 12.05
C PHE A 150 -4.86 3.48 12.88
N THR A 151 -4.48 4.09 13.98
CA THR A 151 -5.39 4.96 14.73
C THR A 151 -5.70 6.24 13.97
N HIS A 152 -6.79 6.95 14.33
CA HIS A 152 -7.12 8.27 13.78
C HIS A 152 -5.94 9.25 13.84
N GLY A 153 -5.22 9.26 14.97
CA GLY A 153 -4.08 10.16 15.16
C GLY A 153 -2.89 9.81 14.26
N GLU A 154 -2.65 8.54 13.96
CA GLU A 154 -1.58 8.08 13.08
C GLU A 154 -1.89 8.39 11.62
N LEU A 155 -3.10 8.08 11.14
CA LEU A 155 -3.53 8.47 9.79
C LEU A 155 -3.47 9.99 9.60
N LYS A 156 -3.94 10.76 10.60
CA LYS A 156 -3.81 12.22 10.56
C LYS A 156 -2.37 12.67 10.40
N LYS A 157 -1.44 12.08 11.16
CA LYS A 157 -0.01 12.43 11.08
C LYS A 157 0.59 12.14 9.71
N VAL A 158 0.16 11.07 9.04
CA VAL A 158 0.62 10.73 7.69
C VAL A 158 -0.01 11.68 6.67
N LEU A 159 -1.33 11.79 6.65
CA LEU A 159 -2.08 12.52 5.61
C LEU A 159 -1.86 14.04 5.65
N THR A 160 -1.62 14.64 6.82
CA THR A 160 -1.32 16.08 6.93
C THR A 160 0.07 16.48 6.42
N ARG A 161 0.90 15.53 5.98
CA ARG A 161 2.25 15.76 5.42
C ARG A 161 2.33 15.53 3.93
N VAL A 162 1.20 15.22 3.33
CA VAL A 162 1.08 14.99 1.90
C VAL A 162 0.98 16.35 1.18
N HIS A 163 1.69 16.49 0.07
CA HIS A 163 1.56 17.65 -0.83
C HIS A 163 0.53 17.37 -1.93
N ASP A 164 0.01 18.44 -2.53
CA ASP A 164 -1.04 18.36 -3.56
C ASP A 164 -0.64 17.56 -4.81
N ASN A 165 0.65 17.44 -5.10
CA ASN A 165 1.18 16.66 -6.21
C ASN A 165 1.56 15.21 -5.83
N THR A 166 1.21 14.75 -4.63
CA THR A 166 1.40 13.38 -4.17
C THR A 166 0.17 12.54 -4.49
N LYS A 167 0.36 11.34 -5.03
CA LYS A 167 -0.69 10.32 -5.17
C LYS A 167 -0.74 9.48 -3.91
N VAL A 168 -1.91 9.37 -3.29
CA VAL A 168 -2.10 8.61 -2.04
C VAL A 168 -3.01 7.43 -2.28
N ILE A 169 -2.59 6.25 -1.86
CA ILE A 169 -3.36 5.01 -1.94
C ILE A 169 -3.46 4.44 -0.53
N VAL A 170 -4.68 4.36 -0.01
CA VAL A 170 -4.96 3.87 1.35
C VAL A 170 -5.63 2.50 1.24
N ILE A 171 -4.93 1.49 1.70
CA ILE A 171 -5.32 0.08 1.56
C ILE A 171 -5.68 -0.49 2.92
N GLY A 172 -6.85 -1.11 3.03
CA GLY A 172 -7.26 -1.73 4.30
C GLY A 172 -8.41 -2.73 4.14
N HIS A 173 -8.74 -3.37 5.27
CA HIS A 173 -9.95 -4.18 5.40
C HIS A 173 -10.61 -3.92 6.75
N ILE A 174 -11.81 -3.32 6.73
CA ILE A 174 -12.54 -2.93 7.95
C ILE A 174 -12.76 -4.10 8.92
N GLY A 175 -12.93 -5.33 8.40
CA GLY A 175 -13.19 -6.54 9.19
C GLY A 175 -11.95 -7.24 9.76
N GLN A 176 -10.72 -6.72 9.55
CA GLN A 176 -9.47 -7.35 9.99
C GLN A 176 -8.59 -6.34 10.74
N CYS A 177 -9.09 -5.81 11.84
CA CYS A 177 -8.36 -4.86 12.66
C CYS A 177 -7.62 -5.58 13.79
N ASP A 178 -6.28 -5.45 13.84
CA ASP A 178 -5.42 -6.07 14.85
C ASP A 178 -5.11 -5.13 16.03
N LEU A 179 -5.68 -3.93 16.03
CA LEU A 179 -5.59 -3.02 17.19
C LEU A 179 -6.27 -3.65 18.41
N LYS A 180 -5.69 -3.47 19.60
CA LYS A 180 -6.27 -3.94 20.87
C LYS A 180 -7.71 -3.46 21.07
N ASP A 181 -8.01 -2.29 20.59
CA ASP A 181 -9.34 -1.69 20.51
C ASP A 181 -9.61 -1.27 19.07
N SER A 182 -10.45 -2.02 18.38
CA SER A 182 -10.78 -1.78 16.98
C SER A 182 -11.52 -0.46 16.75
N SER A 183 -12.14 0.11 17.78
CA SER A 183 -12.80 1.43 17.70
C SER A 183 -11.81 2.58 17.50
N LEU A 184 -10.52 2.35 17.77
CA LEU A 184 -9.47 3.33 17.55
C LEU A 184 -9.02 3.41 16.09
N SER A 185 -9.41 2.44 15.24
CA SER A 185 -9.07 2.44 13.83
C SER A 185 -9.65 3.67 13.12
N GLY A 186 -8.81 4.43 12.46
CA GLY A 186 -9.23 5.60 11.70
C GLY A 186 -9.62 5.28 10.24
N PHE A 187 -9.42 4.06 9.76
CA PHE A 187 -9.54 3.75 8.33
C PHE A 187 -10.95 3.99 7.77
N ALA A 188 -11.97 3.46 8.43
CA ALA A 188 -13.36 3.59 7.98
C ALA A 188 -13.81 5.06 7.99
N ASP A 189 -13.50 5.79 9.08
CA ASP A 189 -13.91 7.18 9.25
C ASP A 189 -13.22 8.11 8.25
N TYR A 190 -11.92 7.92 8.01
CA TYR A 190 -11.20 8.69 6.99
C TYR A 190 -11.70 8.37 5.57
N MET A 191 -11.98 7.10 5.28
CA MET A 191 -12.55 6.70 3.99
C MET A 191 -13.92 7.36 3.77
N GLU A 192 -14.80 7.37 4.78
CA GLU A 192 -16.11 8.05 4.70
C GLU A 192 -15.95 9.57 4.59
N TRP A 193 -15.05 10.18 5.37
CA TRP A 193 -14.81 11.61 5.34
C TRP A 193 -14.32 12.07 3.95
N PHE A 194 -13.29 11.41 3.41
CA PHE A 194 -12.72 11.76 2.10
C PHE A 194 -13.63 11.40 0.93
N SER A 195 -14.55 10.43 1.06
CA SER A 195 -15.47 10.03 -0.02
C SER A 195 -16.34 11.17 -0.54
N LYS A 196 -16.47 12.25 0.21
CA LYS A 196 -17.24 13.46 -0.13
C LYS A 196 -16.45 14.43 -1.00
N GLU A 197 -15.15 14.20 -1.16
CA GLU A 197 -14.26 15.10 -1.87
C GLU A 197 -14.12 14.71 -3.36
N PRO A 198 -14.13 15.65 -4.29
CA PRO A 198 -14.10 15.36 -5.72
C PRO A 198 -12.78 14.78 -6.22
N TYR A 199 -11.72 14.83 -5.40
CA TYR A 199 -10.39 14.27 -5.70
C TYR A 199 -10.13 12.92 -5.01
N CYS A 200 -11.18 12.30 -4.45
CA CYS A 200 -11.10 11.01 -3.75
C CYS A 200 -11.89 9.93 -4.50
N GLY A 201 -11.28 8.75 -4.65
CA GLY A 201 -11.95 7.53 -5.07
C GLY A 201 -12.06 6.53 -3.93
N VAL A 202 -13.20 5.83 -3.84
CA VAL A 202 -13.42 4.76 -2.85
C VAL A 202 -13.84 3.50 -3.57
N HIS A 203 -13.11 2.41 -3.32
CA HIS A 203 -13.30 1.13 -4.01
C HIS A 203 -13.41 -0.03 -3.03
N LYS A 204 -14.08 -1.08 -3.49
CA LYS A 204 -14.17 -2.37 -2.81
C LYS A 204 -13.77 -3.45 -3.81
N LEU A 205 -12.90 -4.37 -3.38
CA LEU A 205 -12.57 -5.56 -4.16
C LEU A 205 -13.15 -6.79 -3.45
N THR A 206 -13.90 -7.58 -4.18
CA THR A 206 -14.62 -8.73 -3.61
C THR A 206 -14.04 -10.05 -4.06
N LYS A 207 -13.48 -10.15 -5.28
CA LYS A 207 -12.94 -11.39 -5.82
C LYS A 207 -11.61 -11.74 -5.15
N ASN A 208 -11.59 -12.87 -4.45
CA ASN A 208 -10.40 -13.43 -3.83
C ASN A 208 -9.70 -14.38 -4.82
N PHE A 209 -8.40 -14.21 -5.03
CA PHE A 209 -7.56 -15.02 -5.92
C PHE A 209 -6.74 -16.08 -5.18
N ARG A 210 -6.88 -16.18 -3.86
CA ARG A 210 -6.26 -17.25 -3.07
C ARG A 210 -6.86 -18.60 -3.44
N GLY A 211 -6.11 -19.68 -3.20
CA GLY A 211 -6.57 -21.04 -3.42
C GLY A 211 -7.79 -21.39 -2.56
N ARG A 212 -8.55 -22.41 -2.99
CA ARG A 212 -9.82 -22.84 -2.36
C ARG A 212 -9.72 -23.08 -0.85
N LEU A 213 -8.59 -23.63 -0.37
CA LEU A 213 -8.36 -23.88 1.06
C LEU A 213 -8.37 -22.55 1.85
N ALA A 214 -7.61 -21.57 1.40
CA ALA A 214 -7.51 -20.27 2.06
C ALA A 214 -8.85 -19.53 2.06
N GLN A 215 -9.58 -19.58 0.93
CA GLN A 215 -10.92 -18.99 0.85
C GLN A 215 -11.90 -19.66 1.81
N HIS A 216 -11.83 -20.98 1.95
CA HIS A 216 -12.70 -21.73 2.87
C HIS A 216 -12.39 -21.39 4.34
N ALA A 217 -11.10 -21.29 4.69
CA ALA A 217 -10.67 -20.88 6.03
C ALA A 217 -11.08 -19.43 6.37
N ASP A 218 -11.01 -18.50 5.41
CA ASP A 218 -11.38 -17.10 5.58
C ASP A 218 -12.90 -16.88 5.78
N ASN A 219 -13.72 -17.85 5.40
CA ASN A 219 -15.17 -17.83 5.61
C ASN A 219 -15.62 -18.48 6.93
N PHE A 220 -14.68 -18.99 7.74
CA PHE A 220 -15.02 -19.52 9.05
C PHE A 220 -15.32 -18.36 10.01
N SER A 221 -16.56 -18.31 10.50
CA SER A 221 -17.01 -17.36 11.53
C SER A 221 -17.32 -18.13 12.83
N ILE A 222 -16.79 -17.65 13.95
CA ILE A 222 -17.11 -18.13 15.30
C ILE A 222 -18.34 -17.41 15.80
#